data_7940d791a5839e1413fddfd529dcdbac
#
_entry.id   7940d791a5839e1413fddfd529dcdbac
#
_cell.length_a   1.000
_cell.length_b   1.000
_cell.length_c   1.000
_cell.angle_alpha   90.00
_cell.angle_beta   90.00
_cell.angle_gamma   90.00
#
_symmetry.space_group_name_H-M   'P 1'
#
loop_
_entity.id
_entity.type
_entity.pdbx_description
1 polymer ?
#
loop_
_entity_poly.entity_id
_entity_poly.type
_entity_poly.pdbx_seq_one_letter_code
_entity_poly.pdbx_strand_id
1 'polypeptide(L)'
;MRKRFFSIIVCVVMLFTMNVTAFAAETQENYSETEKTMTFEITPTALTSGSSRHSVGMLNSFFGTNDTVATSALGSFTISSTSVPSGSTISKIVVTSTKSSGSSGNIESFVAKDEDNGDGTFDRYTDSKSWNSSLTFADFGNYNLSPVGNYYVQFESTRYSTGTVAAATLKNIYVTVYYH
;
A
#
# COMPACT_ATOMS: atom_id res chain seq x y z
N MET A 1 8.76 36.79 30.89
CA MET A 1 7.97 35.84 30.11
C MET A 1 7.86 34.44 30.71
N ARG A 2 8.76 33.95 31.58
CA ARG A 2 8.69 32.59 32.18
C ARG A 2 7.52 32.36 33.16
N LYS A 3 7.01 33.38 33.84
CA LYS A 3 5.92 33.23 34.84
C LYS A 3 4.52 32.98 34.22
N ARG A 4 4.31 33.39 32.98
CA ARG A 4 2.99 33.19 32.30
C ARG A 4 2.81 31.77 31.73
N PHE A 5 3.91 31.11 31.35
CA PHE A 5 3.87 29.73 30.88
C PHE A 5 3.55 28.73 31.99
N PHE A 6 4.06 28.97 33.21
CA PHE A 6 3.77 28.10 34.35
C PHE A 6 2.28 28.14 34.76
N SER A 7 1.66 29.31 34.64
CA SER A 7 0.25 29.46 34.94
C SER A 7 -0.67 28.70 33.99
N ILE A 8 -0.31 28.64 32.70
CA ILE A 8 -1.08 27.92 31.66
C ILE A 8 -0.96 26.40 31.85
N ILE A 9 0.24 25.90 32.17
CA ILE A 9 0.46 24.47 32.41
C ILE A 9 -0.31 23.99 33.64
N VAL A 10 -0.31 24.77 34.71
CA VAL A 10 -1.07 24.43 35.92
C VAL A 10 -2.59 24.43 35.67
N CYS A 11 -3.11 25.39 34.88
CA CYS A 11 -4.53 25.40 34.50
C CYS A 11 -4.92 24.19 33.61
N VAL A 12 -4.06 23.78 32.67
CA VAL A 12 -4.32 22.62 31.81
C VAL A 12 -4.30 21.34 32.63
N VAL A 13 -3.36 21.17 33.56
CA VAL A 13 -3.33 20.02 34.48
C VAL A 13 -4.54 19.97 35.39
N MET A 14 -4.98 21.12 35.93
CA MET A 14 -6.20 21.18 36.76
C MET A 14 -7.47 20.87 35.96
N LEU A 15 -7.57 21.26 34.68
CA LEU A 15 -8.71 20.93 33.84
C LEU A 15 -8.79 19.42 33.56
N PHE A 16 -7.66 18.75 33.41
CA PHE A 16 -7.65 17.29 33.24
C PHE A 16 -7.97 16.54 34.53
N THR A 17 -7.55 17.03 35.70
CA THR A 17 -7.86 16.39 36.97
C THR A 17 -9.32 16.61 37.39
N MET A 18 -9.94 17.74 37.04
CA MET A 18 -11.36 18.00 37.35
C MET A 18 -12.31 17.16 36.51
N ASN A 19 -11.96 16.83 35.28
CA ASN A 19 -12.79 15.96 34.45
C ASN A 19 -12.79 14.49 34.90
N VAL A 20 -11.70 14.03 35.55
CA VAL A 20 -11.63 12.66 36.08
C VAL A 20 -12.41 12.53 37.39
N THR A 21 -12.45 13.59 38.21
CA THR A 21 -13.21 13.57 39.48
C THR A 21 -14.71 13.81 39.28
N ALA A 22 -15.14 14.51 38.22
CA ALA A 22 -16.56 14.68 37.92
C ALA A 22 -17.22 13.38 37.43
N PHE A 23 -16.48 12.49 36.78
CA PHE A 23 -17.00 11.18 36.36
C PHE A 23 -17.07 10.16 37.52
N ALA A 24 -16.35 10.37 38.62
CA ALA A 24 -16.36 9.48 39.76
C ALA A 24 -17.44 9.85 40.80
N ALA A 25 -18.10 11.02 40.70
CA ALA A 25 -19.05 11.51 41.69
C ALA A 25 -20.53 11.23 41.37
N GLU A 26 -20.83 10.70 40.17
CA GLU A 26 -22.23 10.46 39.76
C GLU A 26 -22.69 9.00 39.88
N THR A 27 -21.93 8.14 40.55
CA THR A 27 -22.33 6.73 40.80
C THR A 27 -22.30 6.36 42.25
N GLN A 28 -23.02 7.13 43.11
CA GLN A 28 -23.44 6.66 44.42
C GLN A 28 -24.96 6.79 44.54
N GLU A 29 -25.68 5.97 43.80
CA GLU A 29 -26.98 5.50 44.22
C GLU A 29 -26.91 4.02 44.57
N ASN A 30 -27.19 3.77 45.83
CA ASN A 30 -27.40 2.54 46.56
C ASN A 30 -28.03 1.42 45.69
N TYR A 31 -27.21 0.49 45.20
CA TYR A 31 -27.68 -0.86 44.88
C TYR A 31 -26.65 -1.87 45.40
N SER A 32 -27.03 -2.55 46.48
CA SER A 32 -26.42 -3.81 46.89
C SER A 32 -26.70 -4.84 45.81
N GLU A 33 -25.85 -4.95 44.81
CA GLU A 33 -25.78 -6.10 43.92
C GLU A 33 -24.32 -6.34 43.51
N THR A 34 -23.91 -7.57 43.68
CA THR A 34 -22.66 -8.20 43.28
C THR A 34 -22.01 -7.50 42.08
N GLU A 35 -20.90 -6.77 42.33
CA GLU A 35 -20.08 -6.21 41.27
C GLU A 35 -19.62 -7.35 40.32
N LYS A 36 -20.32 -7.52 39.20
CA LYS A 36 -19.78 -8.21 38.04
C LYS A 36 -18.81 -7.28 37.36
N THR A 37 -17.53 -7.34 37.74
CA THR A 37 -16.45 -6.70 37.01
C THR A 37 -16.38 -7.35 35.62
N MET A 38 -16.94 -6.69 34.60
CA MET A 38 -16.68 -7.05 33.24
C MET A 38 -15.26 -6.57 32.89
N THR A 39 -14.30 -7.43 33.01
CA THR A 39 -12.97 -7.21 32.44
C THR A 39 -13.09 -7.40 30.94
N PHE A 40 -13.15 -6.30 30.19
CA PHE A 40 -12.94 -6.35 28.74
C PHE A 40 -11.46 -6.59 28.50
N GLU A 41 -11.10 -7.81 28.23
CA GLU A 41 -9.81 -8.13 27.67
C GLU A 41 -9.81 -7.58 26.23
N ILE A 42 -9.25 -6.38 26.04
CA ILE A 42 -8.91 -5.91 24.69
C ILE A 42 -7.73 -6.78 24.27
N THR A 43 -8.02 -7.92 23.68
CA THR A 43 -7.00 -8.67 22.93
C THR A 43 -6.59 -7.75 21.80
N PRO A 44 -5.30 -7.32 21.73
CA PRO A 44 -4.82 -6.64 20.53
C PRO A 44 -5.10 -7.59 19.38
N THR A 45 -6.00 -7.21 18.47
CA THR A 45 -6.17 -7.95 17.23
C THR A 45 -4.81 -7.90 16.54
N ALA A 46 -4.08 -9.01 16.58
CA ALA A 46 -2.83 -9.12 15.86
C ALA A 46 -3.14 -8.71 14.42
N LEU A 47 -2.44 -7.68 13.93
CA LEU A 47 -2.50 -7.29 12.53
C LEU A 47 -2.24 -8.56 11.72
N THR A 48 -3.28 -9.10 11.11
CA THR A 48 -3.19 -10.32 10.33
C THR A 48 -2.45 -9.99 9.05
N SER A 49 -1.18 -10.39 8.99
CA SER A 49 -0.40 -10.34 7.75
C SER A 49 -1.14 -11.14 6.68
N GLY A 50 -1.29 -10.55 5.51
CA GLY A 50 -2.00 -11.17 4.40
C GLY A 50 -1.37 -10.85 3.06
N SER A 51 -1.96 -11.40 2.01
CA SER A 51 -1.58 -11.04 0.64
C SER A 51 -2.79 -11.14 -0.27
N SER A 52 -2.81 -10.28 -1.28
CA SER A 52 -3.79 -10.29 -2.36
C SER A 52 -3.07 -10.48 -3.69
N ARG A 53 -3.44 -11.50 -4.46
CA ARG A 53 -2.83 -11.84 -5.74
C ARG A 53 -3.78 -11.60 -6.89
N HIS A 54 -3.30 -10.86 -7.90
CA HIS A 54 -4.07 -10.46 -9.07
C HIS A 54 -3.34 -10.85 -10.35
N SER A 55 -4.10 -11.29 -11.36
CA SER A 55 -3.59 -11.54 -12.70
C SER A 55 -3.76 -10.29 -13.55
N VAL A 56 -2.69 -9.85 -14.18
CA VAL A 56 -2.69 -8.79 -15.18
C VAL A 56 -2.75 -9.35 -16.61
N GLY A 57 -2.48 -10.65 -16.75
CA GLY A 57 -2.53 -11.34 -18.04
C GLY A 57 -1.25 -11.24 -18.82
N MET A 58 -1.30 -10.65 -20.02
CA MET A 58 -0.19 -10.53 -20.96
C MET A 58 -0.03 -9.07 -21.38
N LEU A 59 1.20 -8.60 -21.36
CA LEU A 59 1.58 -7.27 -21.85
C LEU A 59 2.59 -7.40 -22.96
N ASN A 60 2.46 -6.58 -23.99
CA ASN A 60 3.35 -6.54 -25.15
C ASN A 60 3.90 -5.13 -25.34
N SER A 61 5.17 -5.04 -25.73
CA SER A 61 5.75 -3.83 -26.30
C SER A 61 6.19 -4.09 -27.73
N PHE A 62 5.92 -3.16 -28.63
CA PHE A 62 6.27 -3.25 -30.04
C PHE A 62 7.14 -2.06 -30.42
N PHE A 63 8.26 -2.33 -31.06
CA PHE A 63 9.14 -1.29 -31.58
C PHE A 63 8.70 -0.89 -32.99
N GLY A 64 8.54 0.40 -33.21
CA GLY A 64 8.54 0.95 -34.56
C GLY A 64 9.91 0.82 -35.24
N THR A 65 10.00 1.17 -36.50
CA THR A 65 11.21 0.95 -37.32
C THR A 65 12.46 1.63 -36.76
N ASN A 66 12.29 2.79 -36.13
CA ASN A 66 13.37 3.61 -35.58
C ASN A 66 13.39 3.69 -34.05
N ASP A 67 12.47 3.02 -33.37
CA ASP A 67 12.38 3.11 -31.93
C ASP A 67 13.50 2.33 -31.26
N THR A 68 14.17 2.94 -30.30
CA THR A 68 15.17 2.31 -29.43
C THR A 68 14.56 1.76 -28.16
N VAL A 69 13.40 2.30 -27.79
CA VAL A 69 12.62 1.97 -26.57
C VAL A 69 11.18 1.76 -26.96
N ALA A 70 10.53 0.78 -26.36
CA ALA A 70 9.10 0.52 -26.52
C ALA A 70 8.45 0.20 -25.17
N THR A 71 7.33 0.86 -24.92
CA THR A 71 6.55 0.70 -23.69
C THR A 71 5.34 -0.20 -23.94
N SER A 72 5.02 -1.08 -23.02
CA SER A 72 3.82 -1.92 -23.09
C SER A 72 2.54 -1.13 -22.80
N ALA A 73 1.40 -1.73 -23.13
CA ALA A 73 0.13 -1.29 -22.56
C ALA A 73 0.18 -1.34 -21.03
N LEU A 74 -0.68 -0.56 -20.39
CA LEU A 74 -0.82 -0.52 -18.94
C LEU A 74 -1.74 -1.66 -18.49
N GLY A 75 -1.26 -2.55 -17.65
CA GLY A 75 -2.07 -3.51 -16.93
C GLY A 75 -2.53 -2.92 -15.60
N SER A 76 -3.79 -3.13 -15.22
CA SER A 76 -4.32 -2.57 -13.97
C SER A 76 -5.24 -3.54 -13.24
N PHE A 77 -5.35 -3.35 -11.93
CA PHE A 77 -6.32 -4.02 -11.05
C PHE A 77 -6.61 -3.13 -9.84
N THR A 78 -7.69 -3.45 -9.13
CA THR A 78 -8.10 -2.74 -7.92
C THR A 78 -8.24 -3.72 -6.76
N ILE A 79 -7.75 -3.34 -5.58
CA ILE A 79 -8.01 -4.03 -4.32
C ILE A 79 -9.11 -3.29 -3.58
N SER A 80 -10.21 -3.99 -3.29
CA SER A 80 -11.35 -3.44 -2.55
C SER A 80 -11.09 -3.40 -1.04
N SER A 81 -11.67 -2.41 -0.38
CA SER A 81 -11.66 -2.29 1.09
C SER A 81 -12.29 -3.49 1.81
N THR A 82 -13.17 -4.25 1.14
CA THR A 82 -13.77 -5.46 1.71
C THR A 82 -12.83 -6.67 1.70
N SER A 83 -11.72 -6.60 0.97
CA SER A 83 -10.76 -7.69 0.78
C SER A 83 -9.57 -7.63 1.73
N VAL A 84 -9.44 -6.54 2.49
CA VAL A 84 -8.27 -6.26 3.33
C VAL A 84 -8.74 -5.77 4.70
N PRO A 85 -8.14 -6.23 5.80
CA PRO A 85 -8.44 -5.70 7.13
C PRO A 85 -8.20 -4.19 7.22
N SER A 86 -9.07 -3.47 7.92
CA SER A 86 -8.91 -2.03 8.15
C SER A 86 -7.61 -1.75 8.90
N GLY A 87 -6.91 -0.70 8.50
CA GLY A 87 -5.64 -0.29 9.10
C GLY A 87 -4.40 -1.05 8.60
N SER A 88 -4.58 -2.01 7.68
CA SER A 88 -3.44 -2.69 7.06
C SER A 88 -2.60 -1.75 6.21
N THR A 89 -1.29 -1.99 6.18
CA THR A 89 -0.33 -1.27 5.35
C THR A 89 0.47 -2.21 4.47
N ILE A 90 0.86 -1.74 3.28
CA ILE A 90 1.67 -2.53 2.34
C ILE A 90 3.05 -2.78 2.95
N SER A 91 3.50 -4.04 2.92
CA SER A 91 4.87 -4.40 3.29
C SER A 91 5.78 -4.53 2.07
N LYS A 92 5.26 -5.05 0.96
CA LYS A 92 5.97 -5.18 -0.33
C LYS A 92 4.98 -5.54 -1.44
N ILE A 93 5.40 -5.34 -2.69
CA ILE A 93 4.71 -5.85 -3.87
C ILE A 93 5.64 -6.82 -4.60
N VAL A 94 5.11 -7.97 -5.03
CA VAL A 94 5.86 -8.96 -5.80
C VAL A 94 5.18 -9.12 -7.16
N VAL A 95 5.96 -8.98 -8.24
CA VAL A 95 5.51 -9.21 -9.60
C VAL A 95 6.22 -10.44 -10.15
N THR A 96 5.44 -11.42 -10.57
CA THR A 96 5.95 -12.59 -11.28
C THR A 96 5.49 -12.58 -12.72
N SER A 97 6.35 -12.97 -13.64
CA SER A 97 6.02 -13.03 -15.07
C SER A 97 6.94 -13.99 -15.81
N THR A 98 6.51 -14.39 -17.00
CA THR A 98 7.31 -15.22 -17.92
C THR A 98 7.58 -14.42 -19.19
N LYS A 99 8.85 -14.25 -19.54
CA LYS A 99 9.22 -13.65 -20.83
C LYS A 99 8.92 -14.66 -21.95
N SER A 100 8.07 -14.28 -22.87
CA SER A 100 7.93 -14.98 -24.14
C SER A 100 8.99 -14.47 -25.12
N SER A 101 9.36 -15.28 -26.09
CA SER A 101 10.40 -14.97 -27.09
C SER A 101 10.24 -13.55 -27.67
N GLY A 102 11.34 -12.83 -27.74
CA GLY A 102 11.44 -11.52 -28.37
C GLY A 102 12.90 -11.09 -28.45
N SER A 103 13.25 -10.30 -29.46
CA SER A 103 14.59 -9.75 -29.67
C SER A 103 14.85 -8.45 -28.92
N SER A 104 14.21 -8.28 -27.76
CA SER A 104 14.43 -7.12 -26.92
C SER A 104 15.69 -7.26 -26.07
N GLY A 105 16.38 -6.16 -25.86
CA GLY A 105 17.47 -6.01 -24.91
C GLY A 105 17.00 -6.08 -23.45
N ASN A 106 17.31 -5.07 -22.70
CA ASN A 106 16.85 -4.96 -21.33
C ASN A 106 15.35 -4.71 -21.25
N ILE A 107 14.73 -5.27 -20.25
CA ILE A 107 13.34 -4.97 -19.88
C ILE A 107 13.36 -4.35 -18.49
N GLU A 108 12.72 -3.20 -18.35
CA GLU A 108 12.46 -2.53 -17.08
C GLU A 108 10.98 -2.73 -16.74
N SER A 109 10.69 -3.21 -15.55
CA SER A 109 9.32 -3.40 -15.07
C SER A 109 8.97 -2.32 -14.06
N PHE A 110 7.81 -1.71 -14.25
CA PHE A 110 7.28 -0.63 -13.41
C PHE A 110 6.03 -1.11 -12.69
N VAL A 111 5.94 -0.75 -11.42
CA VAL A 111 4.73 -0.91 -10.61
C VAL A 111 4.35 0.46 -10.07
N ALA A 112 3.06 0.78 -10.14
CA ALA A 112 2.53 1.99 -9.53
C ALA A 112 1.30 1.66 -8.69
N LYS A 113 1.06 2.48 -7.66
CA LYS A 113 -0.13 2.48 -6.83
C LYS A 113 -0.62 3.91 -6.63
N ASP A 114 -1.92 4.11 -6.81
CA ASP A 114 -2.58 5.37 -6.45
C ASP A 114 -3.11 5.29 -5.02
N GLU A 115 -2.72 6.25 -4.19
CA GLU A 115 -3.24 6.46 -2.83
C GLU A 115 -4.26 7.58 -2.86
N ASP A 116 -5.44 7.33 -2.30
CA ASP A 116 -6.52 8.30 -2.20
C ASP A 116 -6.27 9.23 -1.00
N ASN A 117 -6.21 10.53 -1.23
CA ASN A 117 -6.01 11.55 -0.20
C ASN A 117 -7.30 11.92 0.55
N GLY A 118 -8.45 11.35 0.15
CA GLY A 118 -9.75 11.61 0.77
C GLY A 118 -10.39 12.94 0.36
N ASP A 119 -9.75 13.72 -0.49
CA ASP A 119 -10.26 15.00 -1.05
C ASP A 119 -10.61 14.90 -2.54
N GLY A 120 -10.57 13.67 -3.09
CA GLY A 120 -10.77 13.41 -4.52
C GLY A 120 -9.49 13.50 -5.35
N THR A 121 -8.35 13.71 -4.73
CA THR A 121 -7.03 13.64 -5.37
C THR A 121 -6.32 12.33 -5.03
N PHE A 122 -5.32 11.98 -5.86
CA PHE A 122 -4.53 10.76 -5.69
C PHE A 122 -3.06 11.08 -5.80
N ASP A 123 -2.28 10.51 -4.90
CA ASP A 123 -0.83 10.46 -5.00
C ASP A 123 -0.40 9.15 -5.65
N ARG A 124 0.46 9.23 -6.67
CA ARG A 124 0.98 8.04 -7.35
C ARG A 124 2.38 7.69 -6.87
N TYR A 125 2.51 6.52 -6.29
CA TYR A 125 3.78 5.90 -5.90
C TYR A 125 4.22 4.92 -6.97
N THR A 126 5.48 5.04 -7.41
CA THR A 126 6.05 4.19 -8.47
C THR A 126 7.40 3.64 -8.05
N ASP A 127 7.69 2.41 -8.46
CA ASP A 127 9.01 1.79 -8.37
C ASP A 127 9.29 1.00 -9.65
N SER A 128 10.56 0.88 -10.03
CA SER A 128 10.99 0.15 -11.21
C SER A 128 12.17 -0.75 -10.93
N LYS A 129 12.25 -1.86 -11.67
CA LYS A 129 13.36 -2.82 -11.58
C LYS A 129 13.59 -3.50 -12.91
N SER A 130 14.86 -3.74 -13.20
CA SER A 130 15.25 -4.59 -14.35
C SER A 130 14.57 -5.95 -14.22
N TRP A 131 14.01 -6.41 -15.33
CA TRP A 131 13.16 -7.59 -15.36
C TRP A 131 13.88 -8.86 -14.87
N ASN A 132 13.19 -9.57 -14.04
CA ASN A 132 13.42 -10.96 -13.65
C ASN A 132 12.06 -11.68 -13.57
N SER A 133 12.06 -13.00 -13.58
CA SER A 133 10.83 -13.80 -13.47
C SER A 133 10.04 -13.55 -12.18
N SER A 134 10.70 -13.06 -11.15
CA SER A 134 10.10 -12.63 -9.88
C SER A 134 10.81 -11.39 -9.36
N LEU A 135 10.08 -10.31 -9.25
CA LEU A 135 10.56 -9.00 -8.76
C LEU A 135 9.89 -8.64 -7.45
N THR A 136 10.68 -8.21 -6.48
CA THR A 136 10.18 -7.71 -5.19
C THR A 136 10.42 -6.21 -5.11
N PHE A 137 9.35 -5.45 -4.98
CA PHE A 137 9.32 -4.01 -4.78
C PHE A 137 9.08 -3.75 -3.29
N ALA A 138 10.17 -3.73 -2.51
CA ALA A 138 10.12 -3.59 -1.06
C ALA A 138 9.90 -2.14 -0.61
N ASP A 139 10.24 -1.17 -1.47
CA ASP A 139 10.19 0.25 -1.12
C ASP A 139 8.76 0.74 -0.87
N PHE A 140 7.75 0.05 -1.41
CA PHE A 140 6.35 0.32 -1.05
C PHE A 140 6.06 0.16 0.45
N GLY A 141 6.81 -0.69 1.16
CA GLY A 141 6.71 -0.84 2.62
C GLY A 141 7.17 0.39 3.42
N ASN A 142 7.95 1.27 2.79
CA ASN A 142 8.47 2.48 3.45
C ASN A 142 7.46 3.64 3.44
N TYR A 143 6.43 3.58 2.60
CA TYR A 143 5.49 4.68 2.40
C TYR A 143 4.23 4.60 3.29
N ASN A 144 4.05 3.52 4.05
CA ASN A 144 2.88 3.31 4.92
C ASN A 144 1.53 3.40 4.17
N LEU A 145 1.49 2.88 2.94
CA LEU A 145 0.32 2.97 2.05
C LEU A 145 -0.73 1.93 2.41
N SER A 146 -2.00 2.30 2.26
CA SER A 146 -3.10 1.33 2.32
C SER A 146 -2.98 0.30 1.19
N PRO A 147 -3.25 -1.01 1.42
CA PRO A 147 -3.34 -1.98 0.33
C PRO A 147 -4.56 -1.77 -0.58
N VAL A 148 -5.55 -1.02 -0.13
CA VAL A 148 -6.76 -0.69 -0.92
C VAL A 148 -6.41 0.34 -1.99
N GLY A 149 -6.98 0.20 -3.18
CA GLY A 149 -6.81 1.17 -4.26
C GLY A 149 -6.41 0.56 -5.60
N ASN A 150 -5.99 1.41 -6.52
CA ASN A 150 -5.67 1.05 -7.90
C ASN A 150 -4.16 0.79 -8.05
N TYR A 151 -3.85 -0.27 -8.76
CA TYR A 151 -2.50 -0.70 -9.08
C TYR A 151 -2.30 -0.78 -10.58
N TYR A 152 -1.08 -0.49 -11.01
CA TYR A 152 -0.70 -0.48 -12.40
C TYR A 152 0.63 -1.21 -12.58
N VAL A 153 0.73 -1.94 -13.67
CA VAL A 153 1.97 -2.61 -14.09
C VAL A 153 2.22 -2.29 -15.55
N GLN A 154 3.43 -1.92 -15.85
CA GLN A 154 3.90 -1.63 -17.20
C GLN A 154 5.32 -2.12 -17.33
N PHE A 155 5.78 -2.38 -18.53
CA PHE A 155 7.18 -2.59 -18.79
C PHE A 155 7.66 -1.81 -20.01
N GLU A 156 8.91 -1.45 -19.97
CA GLU A 156 9.65 -0.84 -21.05
C GLU A 156 10.73 -1.81 -21.53
N SER A 157 10.93 -1.93 -22.82
CA SER A 157 11.97 -2.75 -23.39
C SER A 157 12.87 -1.92 -24.28
N THR A 158 14.16 -2.20 -24.23
CA THR A 158 15.16 -1.59 -25.11
C THR A 158 15.53 -2.54 -26.24
N ARG A 159 16.01 -1.98 -27.34
CA ARG A 159 16.41 -2.72 -28.53
C ARG A 159 17.92 -2.94 -28.57
N TYR A 160 18.37 -4.13 -28.99
CA TYR A 160 19.79 -4.41 -29.14
C TYR A 160 20.38 -3.82 -30.45
N SER A 161 19.57 -3.75 -31.52
CA SER A 161 20.04 -3.24 -32.82
C SER A 161 18.89 -2.67 -33.65
N THR A 162 19.18 -1.69 -34.46
CA THR A 162 18.25 -1.12 -35.46
C THR A 162 18.03 -2.07 -36.63
N GLY A 163 16.83 -2.08 -37.21
CA GLY A 163 16.55 -2.75 -38.49
C GLY A 163 15.60 -3.96 -38.42
N THR A 164 15.25 -4.50 -37.28
CA THR A 164 14.27 -5.59 -37.18
C THR A 164 13.08 -5.17 -36.34
N VAL A 165 11.87 -5.53 -36.75
CA VAL A 165 10.68 -5.39 -35.87
C VAL A 165 10.90 -6.30 -34.69
N ALA A 166 11.12 -5.70 -33.54
CA ALA A 166 11.30 -6.42 -32.28
C ALA A 166 10.06 -6.23 -31.41
N ALA A 167 9.74 -7.26 -30.67
CA ALA A 167 8.69 -7.20 -29.65
C ALA A 167 9.18 -7.86 -28.38
N ALA A 168 8.74 -7.38 -27.25
CA ALA A 168 8.86 -8.09 -25.99
C ALA A 168 7.46 -8.42 -25.48
N THR A 169 7.29 -9.64 -25.01
CA THR A 169 6.04 -10.10 -24.43
C THR A 169 6.30 -10.69 -23.07
N LEU A 170 5.63 -10.17 -22.06
CA LEU A 170 5.54 -10.78 -20.74
C LEU A 170 4.16 -11.45 -20.60
N LYS A 171 4.16 -12.71 -20.20
CA LYS A 171 2.96 -13.54 -19.99
C LYS A 171 2.85 -13.94 -18.53
N ASN A 172 1.65 -14.40 -18.15
CA ASN A 172 1.38 -14.90 -16.81
C ASN A 172 1.82 -13.90 -15.74
N ILE A 173 1.49 -12.64 -15.97
CA ILE A 173 1.84 -11.57 -15.05
C ILE A 173 0.90 -11.63 -13.86
N TYR A 174 1.46 -11.90 -12.68
CA TYR A 174 0.75 -11.84 -11.42
C TYR A 174 1.40 -10.81 -10.51
N VAL A 175 0.57 -10.01 -9.88
CA VAL A 175 0.98 -9.06 -8.85
C VAL A 175 0.44 -9.54 -7.52
N THR A 176 1.31 -9.68 -6.54
CA THR A 176 0.93 -10.03 -5.16
C THR A 176 1.30 -8.87 -4.24
N VAL A 177 0.31 -8.28 -3.62
CA VAL A 177 0.47 -7.22 -2.62
C VAL A 177 0.46 -7.87 -1.26
N TYR A 178 1.55 -7.74 -0.53
CA TYR A 178 1.69 -8.21 0.86
C TYR A 178 1.45 -7.04 1.81
N TYR A 179 0.73 -7.30 2.89
CA TYR A 179 0.37 -6.30 3.89
C TYR A 179 0.37 -6.89 5.31
N HIS A 180 0.42 -6.02 6.28
CA HIS A 180 0.31 -6.31 7.72
C HIS A 180 -0.50 -5.24 8.43
#